data_4d47dd598ca34dcac902648c0e87bb8e
#
_entry.id   4d47dd598ca34dcac902648c0e87bb8e
#
_cell.length_a   1.000
_cell.length_b   1.000
_cell.length_c   1.000
_cell.angle_alpha   90.00
_cell.angle_beta   90.00
_cell.angle_gamma   90.00
#
_symmetry.space_group_name_H-M   'P 1'
#
loop_
_entity.id
_entity.type
_entity.pdbx_description
1 polymer ?
#
loop_
_entity_poly.entity_id
_entity_poly.type
_entity_poly.pdbx_seq_one_letter_code
_entity_poly.pdbx_strand_id
1 'polypeptide(L)'
;MKHYKAYTPSRRNMTTLDYSEITKKTPEKSLLTVKKEKAGRNSYGRITVRHQGGGNRQKYRIMDFKRKKDDMKATVVGIEYDPNRSANIALIQYEDGVKSYILAPEGLKDGDTVISGKAVDIRPGNCMEINSIPVGTLIHNIELNPGQGGKLAKAAGQSAQLMAKEGKYAHVRLPSGEMRLVLANCRATVGVIGNSEHANVKLGKAGRKRHMGWRPEVRGSAMNPVDHPHGGGEGKAPIGHAGPLTPWGKPALGYKTRNKKKQSNKFIVKRRK
;
A
#
# COMPACT_ATOMS: atom_id res chain seq x y z
N MET A 1 1.32 -17.38 10.07
CA MET A 1 2.66 -16.76 10.17
C MET A 1 3.68 -17.74 10.71
N LYS A 2 4.92 -17.80 10.16
CA LYS A 2 6.00 -18.72 10.59
C LYS A 2 6.87 -18.08 11.66
N HIS A 3 7.04 -18.76 12.78
CA HIS A 3 7.94 -18.41 13.88
C HIS A 3 9.21 -19.28 13.82
N TYR A 4 10.32 -18.77 14.31
CA TYR A 4 11.61 -19.48 14.30
C TYR A 4 12.08 -19.82 15.70
N LYS A 5 12.79 -20.94 15.84
CA LYS A 5 13.48 -21.26 17.09
C LYS A 5 14.59 -20.25 17.38
N ALA A 6 14.81 -19.93 18.64
CA ALA A 6 15.70 -18.86 19.10
C ALA A 6 17.19 -19.29 19.10
N TYR A 7 17.72 -19.82 18.00
CA TYR A 7 19.12 -20.24 17.91
C TYR A 7 20.12 -19.07 17.89
N THR A 8 19.69 -17.90 17.42
CA THR A 8 20.52 -16.70 17.33
C THR A 8 19.73 -15.47 17.80
N PRO A 9 20.40 -14.37 18.21
CA PRO A 9 19.72 -13.14 18.62
C PRO A 9 18.73 -12.64 17.55
N SER A 10 19.07 -12.74 16.27
CA SER A 10 18.19 -12.34 15.16
C SER A 10 16.93 -13.20 15.08
N ARG A 11 17.08 -14.53 15.22
CA ARG A 11 15.96 -15.46 15.08
C ARG A 11 14.99 -15.44 16.25
N ARG A 12 15.43 -15.01 17.43
CA ARG A 12 14.58 -14.90 18.62
C ARG A 12 13.27 -14.15 18.37
N ASN A 13 13.33 -13.05 17.64
CA ASN A 13 12.20 -12.17 17.36
C ASN A 13 11.76 -12.15 15.88
N MET A 14 12.40 -12.96 15.03
CA MET A 14 12.11 -12.97 13.59
C MET A 14 10.84 -13.76 13.30
N THR A 15 9.97 -13.19 12.47
CA THR A 15 8.85 -13.91 11.88
C THR A 15 8.84 -13.73 10.35
N THR A 16 8.18 -14.63 9.64
CA THR A 16 7.93 -14.52 8.20
C THR A 16 6.51 -14.96 7.89
N LEU A 17 5.99 -14.52 6.77
CA LEU A 17 4.77 -15.09 6.20
C LEU A 17 5.02 -16.56 5.84
N ASP A 18 4.01 -17.39 5.91
CA ASP A 18 4.07 -18.80 5.49
C ASP A 18 3.85 -19.00 4.00
N TYR A 19 3.27 -17.99 3.33
CA TYR A 19 2.95 -18.00 1.89
C TYR A 19 1.98 -19.13 1.48
N SER A 20 1.17 -19.64 2.39
CA SER A 20 0.21 -20.72 2.12
C SER A 20 -0.86 -20.34 1.08
N GLU A 21 -1.18 -19.05 0.98
CA GLU A 21 -2.14 -18.53 -0.01
C GLU A 21 -1.58 -18.48 -1.43
N ILE A 22 -0.25 -18.61 -1.60
CA ILE A 22 0.39 -18.48 -2.91
C ILE A 22 0.35 -19.81 -3.65
N THR A 23 -0.39 -19.83 -4.74
CA THR A 23 -0.56 -21.02 -5.60
C THR A 23 0.40 -21.03 -6.77
N LYS A 24 0.78 -19.87 -7.29
CA LYS A 24 1.67 -19.73 -8.43
C LYS A 24 2.96 -18.99 -8.07
N LYS A 25 4.12 -19.64 -8.28
CA LYS A 25 5.44 -19.09 -7.91
C LYS A 25 6.12 -18.33 -9.04
N THR A 26 5.84 -18.66 -10.29
CA THR A 26 6.46 -18.04 -11.46
C THR A 26 5.58 -16.95 -12.04
N PRO A 27 6.08 -15.69 -12.14
CA PRO A 27 5.29 -14.59 -12.67
C PRO A 27 5.13 -14.71 -14.20
N GLU A 28 4.05 -14.14 -14.73
CA GLU A 28 3.78 -14.03 -16.16
C GLU A 28 4.77 -13.07 -16.81
N LYS A 29 5.59 -13.59 -17.77
CA LYS A 29 6.71 -12.83 -18.36
C LYS A 29 6.25 -11.60 -19.13
N SER A 30 5.13 -11.69 -19.84
CA SER A 30 4.56 -10.58 -20.63
C SER A 30 4.13 -9.38 -19.78
N LEU A 31 3.83 -9.61 -18.50
CA LEU A 31 3.38 -8.59 -17.56
C LEU A 31 4.51 -8.08 -16.64
N LEU A 32 5.78 -8.35 -16.96
CA LEU A 32 6.93 -7.89 -16.19
C LEU A 32 7.66 -6.75 -16.89
N THR A 33 8.04 -5.74 -16.09
CA THR A 33 8.92 -4.66 -16.55
C THR A 33 10.10 -4.49 -15.59
N VAL A 34 11.19 -3.88 -16.10
CA VAL A 34 12.35 -3.56 -15.28
C VAL A 34 12.01 -2.38 -14.37
N LYS A 35 12.23 -2.55 -13.07
CA LYS A 35 12.13 -1.48 -12.09
C LYS A 35 13.51 -0.87 -11.86
N LYS A 36 13.77 0.31 -12.44
CA LYS A 36 14.98 1.08 -12.14
C LYS A 36 14.89 1.67 -10.74
N GLU A 37 15.92 1.46 -9.93
CA GLU A 37 16.01 2.02 -8.59
C GLU A 37 16.48 3.49 -8.67
N LYS A 38 15.69 4.39 -8.10
CA LYS A 38 16.03 5.83 -8.03
C LYS A 38 16.82 6.20 -6.77
N ALA A 39 16.87 5.33 -5.78
CA ALA A 39 17.57 5.51 -4.50
C ALA A 39 17.34 6.90 -3.85
N GLY A 40 16.09 7.37 -3.87
CA GLY A 40 15.69 8.66 -3.29
C GLY A 40 16.10 9.91 -4.08
N ARG A 41 16.61 9.77 -5.34
CA ARG A 41 16.98 10.90 -6.20
C ARG A 41 15.78 11.40 -7.01
N ASN A 42 15.75 12.72 -7.24
CA ASN A 42 14.79 13.38 -8.13
C ASN A 42 15.29 13.35 -9.60
N SER A 43 14.59 14.06 -10.50
CA SER A 43 14.94 14.17 -11.91
C SER A 43 16.31 14.83 -12.18
N TYR A 44 16.78 15.69 -11.26
CA TYR A 44 18.09 16.34 -11.32
C TYR A 44 19.21 15.54 -10.66
N GLY A 45 18.94 14.28 -10.22
CA GLY A 45 19.92 13.43 -9.55
C GLY A 45 20.20 13.80 -8.09
N ARG A 46 19.54 14.81 -7.53
CA ARG A 46 19.72 15.22 -6.13
C ARG A 46 18.89 14.32 -5.18
N ILE A 47 19.45 13.99 -4.02
CA ILE A 47 18.77 13.22 -2.98
C ILE A 47 17.69 14.10 -2.33
N THR A 48 16.42 13.78 -2.59
CA THR A 48 15.26 14.43 -1.97
C THR A 48 14.64 13.59 -0.85
N VAL A 49 14.86 12.27 -0.87
CA VAL A 49 14.47 11.34 0.19
C VAL A 49 15.69 10.57 0.64
N ARG A 50 16.15 10.83 1.88
CA ARG A 50 17.34 10.20 2.45
C ARG A 50 17.11 8.72 2.77
N HIS A 51 18.20 7.99 3.00
CA HIS A 51 18.23 6.62 3.50
C HIS A 51 17.53 5.60 2.61
N GLN A 52 17.61 5.78 1.28
CA GLN A 52 17.10 4.83 0.30
C GLN A 52 18.22 4.31 -0.61
N GLY A 53 18.06 3.10 -1.13
CA GLY A 53 18.95 2.47 -2.09
C GLY A 53 19.63 1.19 -1.59
N GLY A 54 20.22 0.44 -2.53
CA GLY A 54 20.95 -0.80 -2.27
C GLY A 54 20.06 -1.98 -1.86
N GLY A 55 18.79 -1.96 -2.26
CA GLY A 55 17.87 -3.09 -2.09
C GLY A 55 18.07 -4.19 -3.12
N ASN A 56 17.39 -5.32 -2.91
CA ASN A 56 17.34 -6.40 -3.89
C ASN A 56 16.73 -5.92 -5.21
N ARG A 57 17.28 -6.38 -6.34
CA ARG A 57 16.69 -6.12 -7.66
C ARG A 57 15.31 -6.73 -7.75
N GLN A 58 14.35 -5.97 -8.26
CA GLN A 58 12.95 -6.36 -8.38
C GLN A 58 12.45 -6.05 -9.78
N LYS A 59 11.66 -6.98 -10.35
CA LYS A 59 10.86 -6.71 -11.54
C LYS A 59 9.49 -6.17 -11.10
N TYR A 60 8.99 -5.18 -11.82
CA TYR A 60 7.65 -4.64 -11.58
C TYR A 60 6.60 -5.46 -12.32
N ARG A 61 5.49 -5.79 -11.64
CA ARG A 61 4.30 -6.42 -12.25
C ARG A 61 3.37 -5.32 -12.73
N ILE A 62 2.98 -5.40 -14.00
CA ILE A 62 2.00 -4.47 -14.57
C ILE A 62 0.63 -4.84 -14.02
N MET A 63 0.08 -3.95 -13.19
CA MET A 63 -1.20 -4.16 -12.52
C MET A 63 -2.32 -3.46 -13.26
N ASP A 64 -3.45 -4.13 -13.43
CA ASP A 64 -4.67 -3.52 -13.93
C ASP A 64 -5.47 -2.87 -12.78
N PHE A 65 -5.12 -1.63 -12.45
CA PHE A 65 -5.89 -0.83 -11.49
C PHE A 65 -7.14 -0.19 -12.08
N LYS A 66 -7.30 -0.24 -13.40
CA LYS A 66 -8.40 0.42 -14.10
C LYS A 66 -9.59 -0.50 -14.37
N ARG A 67 -9.32 -1.80 -14.53
CA ARG A 67 -10.35 -2.82 -14.78
C ARG A 67 -11.30 -2.39 -15.92
N LYS A 68 -10.74 -2.08 -17.09
CA LYS A 68 -11.49 -1.48 -18.22
C LYS A 68 -12.34 -2.46 -19.03
N LYS A 69 -12.11 -3.77 -18.90
CA LYS A 69 -12.87 -4.78 -19.62
C LYS A 69 -14.18 -5.05 -18.88
N ASP A 70 -15.21 -4.28 -19.27
CA ASP A 70 -16.54 -4.38 -18.68
C ASP A 70 -17.28 -5.61 -19.19
N ASP A 71 -18.11 -6.20 -18.32
CA ASP A 71 -19.02 -7.32 -18.58
C ASP A 71 -18.36 -8.60 -19.13
N MET A 72 -17.02 -8.62 -19.10
CA MET A 72 -16.23 -9.79 -19.51
C MET A 72 -15.79 -10.57 -18.27
N LYS A 73 -16.08 -11.86 -18.24
CA LYS A 73 -15.63 -12.75 -17.17
C LYS A 73 -14.13 -13.00 -17.29
N ALA A 74 -13.48 -13.05 -16.12
CA ALA A 74 -12.09 -13.45 -16.02
C ALA A 74 -11.95 -14.52 -14.95
N THR A 75 -11.20 -15.58 -15.25
CA THR A 75 -10.92 -16.67 -14.30
C THR A 75 -9.59 -16.43 -13.60
N VAL A 76 -9.53 -16.70 -12.33
CA VAL A 76 -8.29 -16.62 -11.52
C VAL A 76 -7.41 -17.82 -11.87
N VAL A 77 -6.24 -17.56 -12.43
CA VAL A 77 -5.25 -18.58 -12.81
C VAL A 77 -4.35 -18.96 -11.62
N GLY A 78 -4.10 -18.01 -10.73
CA GLY A 78 -3.27 -18.25 -9.56
C GLY A 78 -2.98 -16.99 -8.76
N ILE A 79 -2.64 -17.18 -7.48
CA ILE A 79 -2.23 -16.12 -6.57
C ILE A 79 -0.71 -16.10 -6.50
N GLU A 80 -0.11 -14.91 -6.67
CA GLU A 80 1.34 -14.72 -6.75
C GLU A 80 1.84 -13.70 -5.71
N TYR A 81 3.10 -13.87 -5.32
CA TYR A 81 3.84 -12.89 -4.53
C TYR A 81 4.34 -11.74 -5.40
N ASP A 82 4.14 -10.50 -4.96
CA ASP A 82 4.74 -9.31 -5.59
C ASP A 82 5.71 -8.61 -4.62
N PRO A 83 7.02 -8.52 -4.95
CA PRO A 83 8.00 -7.82 -4.11
C PRO A 83 7.81 -6.29 -4.07
N ASN A 84 6.94 -5.72 -4.90
CA ASN A 84 6.74 -4.28 -4.99
C ASN A 84 5.62 -3.76 -4.08
N ARG A 85 4.85 -4.66 -3.47
CA ARG A 85 3.72 -4.32 -2.60
C ARG A 85 3.57 -5.30 -1.45
N SER A 86 2.83 -4.91 -0.43
CA SER A 86 2.53 -5.77 0.71
C SER A 86 1.46 -6.82 0.41
N ALA A 87 0.51 -6.50 -0.48
CA ALA A 87 -0.57 -7.38 -0.89
C ALA A 87 -0.09 -8.44 -1.89
N ASN A 88 -0.66 -9.66 -1.81
CA ASN A 88 -0.57 -10.65 -2.88
C ASN A 88 -1.35 -10.17 -4.10
N ILE A 89 -1.01 -10.70 -5.28
CA ILE A 89 -1.67 -10.39 -6.55
C ILE A 89 -2.28 -11.65 -7.13
N ALA A 90 -3.37 -11.51 -7.86
CA ALA A 90 -3.99 -12.60 -8.60
C ALA A 90 -3.75 -12.39 -10.10
N LEU A 91 -3.27 -13.42 -10.77
CA LEU A 91 -3.25 -13.49 -12.22
C LEU A 91 -4.64 -13.94 -12.69
N ILE A 92 -5.31 -13.11 -13.47
CA ILE A 92 -6.58 -13.42 -14.09
C ILE A 92 -6.43 -13.56 -15.59
N GLN A 93 -7.23 -14.43 -16.18
CA GLN A 93 -7.34 -14.60 -17.64
C GLN A 93 -8.78 -14.33 -18.05
N TYR A 94 -8.94 -13.37 -18.93
CA TYR A 94 -10.24 -13.04 -19.55
C TYR A 94 -10.64 -14.08 -20.59
N GLU A 95 -11.92 -14.13 -20.96
CA GLU A 95 -12.45 -15.02 -21.99
C GLU A 95 -11.77 -14.85 -23.36
N ASP A 96 -11.25 -13.65 -23.65
CA ASP A 96 -10.47 -13.35 -24.86
C ASP A 96 -9.00 -13.82 -24.79
N GLY A 97 -8.62 -14.57 -23.74
CA GLY A 97 -7.26 -15.08 -23.52
C GLY A 97 -6.26 -14.07 -22.97
N VAL A 98 -6.62 -12.78 -22.84
CA VAL A 98 -5.72 -11.75 -22.29
C VAL A 98 -5.57 -11.96 -20.79
N LYS A 99 -4.32 -11.93 -20.33
CA LYS A 99 -3.98 -12.03 -18.91
C LYS A 99 -3.75 -10.65 -18.29
N SER A 100 -4.12 -10.49 -17.03
CA SER A 100 -3.88 -9.27 -16.24
C SER A 100 -3.62 -9.60 -14.77
N TYR A 101 -2.91 -8.71 -14.07
CA TYR A 101 -2.76 -8.79 -12.62
C TYR A 101 -3.73 -7.86 -11.91
N ILE A 102 -4.40 -8.38 -10.89
CA ILE A 102 -5.23 -7.62 -9.96
C ILE A 102 -4.72 -7.79 -8.53
N LEU A 103 -5.15 -6.94 -7.60
CA LEU A 103 -4.94 -7.19 -6.17
C LEU A 103 -5.76 -8.40 -5.76
N ALA A 104 -5.17 -9.32 -4.99
CA ALA A 104 -5.88 -10.49 -4.48
C ALA A 104 -6.69 -10.09 -3.23
N PRO A 105 -8.02 -10.10 -3.28
CA PRO A 105 -8.85 -9.97 -2.08
C PRO A 105 -8.75 -11.24 -1.23
N GLU A 106 -9.07 -11.08 0.04
CA GLU A 106 -9.15 -12.19 0.98
C GLU A 106 -10.22 -13.21 0.53
N GLY A 107 -9.89 -14.49 0.62
CA GLY A 107 -10.77 -15.59 0.25
C GLY A 107 -10.82 -15.91 -1.24
N LEU A 108 -10.16 -15.16 -2.12
CA LEU A 108 -10.09 -15.47 -3.56
C LEU A 108 -9.23 -16.73 -3.78
N LYS A 109 -9.73 -17.65 -4.62
CA LYS A 109 -9.08 -18.93 -4.93
C LYS A 109 -8.86 -19.08 -6.43
N ASP A 110 -7.98 -20.01 -6.78
CA ASP A 110 -7.79 -20.44 -8.18
C ASP A 110 -9.08 -21.02 -8.75
N GLY A 111 -9.42 -20.64 -9.98
CA GLY A 111 -10.67 -21.03 -10.64
C GLY A 111 -11.86 -20.09 -10.37
N ASP A 112 -11.77 -19.20 -9.38
CA ASP A 112 -12.83 -18.21 -9.12
C ASP A 112 -13.00 -17.28 -10.33
N THR A 113 -14.23 -16.81 -10.53
CA THR A 113 -14.56 -15.87 -11.60
C THR A 113 -14.71 -14.46 -11.04
N VAL A 114 -14.05 -13.49 -11.68
CA VAL A 114 -14.16 -12.08 -11.37
C VAL A 114 -14.63 -11.28 -12.58
N ILE A 115 -15.52 -10.32 -12.36
CA ILE A 115 -16.12 -9.49 -13.39
C ILE A 115 -15.95 -8.01 -13.04
N SER A 116 -15.86 -7.19 -14.06
CA SER A 116 -15.92 -5.73 -13.94
C SER A 116 -17.06 -5.20 -14.75
N GLY A 117 -17.79 -4.19 -14.27
CA GLY A 117 -18.91 -3.61 -14.99
C GLY A 117 -19.55 -2.47 -14.22
N LYS A 118 -20.65 -1.93 -14.71
CA LYS A 118 -21.41 -0.89 -14.01
C LYS A 118 -22.15 -1.44 -12.79
N ALA A 119 -22.80 -2.59 -12.97
CA ALA A 119 -23.54 -3.29 -11.92
C ALA A 119 -23.32 -4.79 -12.07
N VAL A 120 -22.52 -5.38 -11.19
CA VAL A 120 -22.21 -6.81 -11.15
C VAL A 120 -22.47 -7.35 -9.75
N ASP A 121 -22.48 -8.67 -9.58
CA ASP A 121 -22.69 -9.31 -8.29
C ASP A 121 -21.72 -8.79 -7.21
N ILE A 122 -22.19 -8.68 -5.97
CA ILE A 122 -21.39 -8.24 -4.83
C ILE A 122 -20.55 -9.41 -4.32
N ARG A 123 -19.48 -9.74 -5.06
CA ARG A 123 -18.51 -10.79 -4.71
C ARG A 123 -17.10 -10.22 -4.56
N PRO A 124 -16.26 -10.76 -3.66
CA PRO A 124 -14.87 -10.33 -3.54
C PRO A 124 -14.13 -10.42 -4.88
N GLY A 125 -13.44 -9.34 -5.28
CA GLY A 125 -12.72 -9.25 -6.55
C GLY A 125 -13.51 -8.62 -7.70
N ASN A 126 -14.83 -8.53 -7.62
CA ASN A 126 -15.63 -7.83 -8.61
C ASN A 126 -15.46 -6.32 -8.49
N CYS A 127 -15.39 -5.64 -9.64
CA CYS A 127 -15.15 -4.20 -9.71
C CYS A 127 -16.33 -3.51 -10.37
N MET A 128 -16.89 -2.48 -9.71
CA MET A 128 -18.05 -1.75 -10.21
C MET A 128 -18.03 -0.29 -9.78
N GLU A 129 -18.97 0.48 -10.30
CA GLU A 129 -19.20 1.86 -9.84
C GLU A 129 -19.68 1.85 -8.38
N ILE A 130 -19.17 2.80 -7.58
CA ILE A 130 -19.53 2.91 -6.15
C ILE A 130 -21.04 3.10 -5.98
N ASN A 131 -21.69 3.73 -6.96
CA ASN A 131 -23.14 3.90 -6.95
C ASN A 131 -23.90 2.57 -6.89
N SER A 132 -23.39 1.53 -7.51
CA SER A 132 -24.02 0.19 -7.54
C SER A 132 -23.71 -0.66 -6.31
N ILE A 133 -22.72 -0.29 -5.49
CA ILE A 133 -22.31 -1.06 -4.30
C ILE A 133 -23.21 -0.73 -3.11
N PRO A 134 -23.81 -1.69 -2.39
CA PRO A 134 -24.60 -1.43 -1.19
C PRO A 134 -23.82 -0.68 -0.11
N VAL A 135 -24.51 0.16 0.66
CA VAL A 135 -23.95 0.83 1.85
C VAL A 135 -23.56 -0.21 2.89
N GLY A 136 -22.47 0.03 3.60
CA GLY A 136 -21.89 -0.91 4.58
C GLY A 136 -20.85 -1.86 3.99
N THR A 137 -20.80 -2.04 2.67
CA THR A 137 -19.86 -2.95 2.01
C THR A 137 -18.41 -2.50 2.19
N LEU A 138 -17.51 -3.48 2.41
CA LEU A 138 -16.06 -3.27 2.43
C LEU A 138 -15.54 -3.30 0.99
N ILE A 139 -14.77 -2.28 0.63
CA ILE A 139 -14.25 -2.07 -0.71
C ILE A 139 -12.77 -1.73 -0.68
N HIS A 140 -12.06 -2.01 -1.76
CA HIS A 140 -10.65 -1.67 -1.93
C HIS A 140 -10.39 -1.16 -3.36
N ASN A 141 -9.15 -0.79 -3.66
CA ASN A 141 -8.74 -0.31 -4.98
C ASN A 141 -9.65 0.82 -5.53
N ILE A 142 -9.95 1.80 -4.67
CA ILE A 142 -10.94 2.84 -4.94
C ILE A 142 -10.33 3.93 -5.82
N GLU A 143 -11.02 4.35 -6.86
CA GLU A 143 -10.66 5.51 -7.67
C GLU A 143 -10.93 6.82 -6.95
N LEU A 144 -10.16 7.86 -7.30
CA LEU A 144 -10.41 9.25 -6.89
C LEU A 144 -11.12 10.06 -7.97
N ASN A 145 -10.82 9.75 -9.22
CA ASN A 145 -11.50 10.30 -10.38
C ASN A 145 -11.82 9.14 -11.33
N PRO A 146 -12.98 9.18 -12.02
CA PRO A 146 -13.39 8.10 -12.92
C PRO A 146 -12.35 7.79 -14.00
N GLY A 147 -12.08 6.51 -14.21
CA GLY A 147 -11.18 6.01 -15.24
C GLY A 147 -9.68 6.20 -14.98
N GLN A 148 -9.28 6.81 -13.86
CA GLN A 148 -7.86 6.97 -13.51
C GLN A 148 -7.24 5.71 -12.90
N GLY A 149 -8.05 4.75 -12.48
CA GLY A 149 -7.64 3.55 -11.76
C GLY A 149 -7.53 3.77 -10.26
N GLY A 150 -7.58 2.68 -9.51
CA GLY A 150 -7.61 2.70 -8.05
C GLY A 150 -6.39 3.34 -7.41
N LYS A 151 -6.63 4.21 -6.44
CA LYS A 151 -5.62 4.96 -5.68
C LYS A 151 -5.65 4.69 -4.18
N LEU A 152 -6.83 4.42 -3.61
CA LEU A 152 -7.03 4.25 -2.18
C LEU A 152 -7.20 2.77 -1.80
N ALA A 153 -6.89 2.43 -0.55
CA ALA A 153 -7.04 1.09 0.03
C ALA A 153 -6.44 -0.02 -0.85
N LYS A 154 -5.09 -0.06 -0.98
CA LYS A 154 -4.36 -1.02 -1.83
C LYS A 154 -3.30 -1.84 -1.09
N ALA A 155 -3.09 -1.61 0.20
CA ALA A 155 -2.13 -2.37 0.99
C ALA A 155 -2.75 -3.64 1.56
N ALA A 156 -1.91 -4.60 1.94
CA ALA A 156 -2.32 -5.86 2.56
C ALA A 156 -3.25 -5.65 3.77
N GLY A 157 -4.31 -6.44 3.88
CA GLY A 157 -5.28 -6.37 4.96
C GLY A 157 -6.11 -5.08 5.01
N GLN A 158 -6.02 -4.21 4.01
CA GLN A 158 -6.72 -2.93 4.02
C GLN A 158 -8.02 -2.98 3.22
N SER A 159 -9.02 -2.30 3.76
CA SER A 159 -10.29 -2.02 3.10
C SER A 159 -10.76 -0.63 3.50
N ALA A 160 -11.67 -0.07 2.75
CA ALA A 160 -12.45 1.09 3.12
C ALA A 160 -13.92 0.69 3.18
N GLN A 161 -14.72 1.36 3.99
CA GLN A 161 -16.15 1.07 4.13
C GLN A 161 -16.98 2.15 3.45
N LEU A 162 -17.94 1.75 2.64
CA LEU A 162 -18.93 2.64 2.05
C LEU A 162 -19.99 2.97 3.12
N MET A 163 -20.04 4.24 3.55
CA MET A 163 -20.90 4.66 4.67
C MET A 163 -22.25 5.20 4.23
N ALA A 164 -22.26 5.98 3.15
CA ALA A 164 -23.45 6.61 2.60
C ALA A 164 -23.27 7.00 1.14
N LYS A 165 -24.35 7.28 0.44
CA LYS A 165 -24.36 7.82 -0.91
C LYS A 165 -25.30 9.03 -0.92
N GLU A 166 -24.79 10.18 -1.37
CA GLU A 166 -25.54 11.44 -1.41
C GLU A 166 -25.30 12.15 -2.74
N GLY A 167 -26.29 12.14 -3.61
CA GLY A 167 -26.22 12.77 -4.93
C GLY A 167 -25.01 12.27 -5.75
N LYS A 168 -24.08 13.19 -6.05
CA LYS A 168 -22.89 12.89 -6.86
C LYS A 168 -21.75 12.22 -6.07
N TYR A 169 -21.85 12.12 -4.74
CA TYR A 169 -20.78 11.67 -3.88
C TYR A 169 -21.15 10.46 -3.03
N ALA A 170 -20.16 9.65 -2.76
CA ALA A 170 -20.20 8.56 -1.79
C ALA A 170 -19.29 8.92 -0.61
N HIS A 171 -19.76 8.67 0.59
CA HIS A 171 -19.01 8.81 1.85
C HIS A 171 -18.25 7.53 2.12
N VAL A 172 -16.94 7.60 2.07
CA VAL A 172 -16.07 6.44 2.26
C VAL A 172 -15.19 6.63 3.49
N ARG A 173 -15.28 5.69 4.43
CA ARG A 173 -14.39 5.60 5.59
C ARG A 173 -13.13 4.86 5.19
N LEU A 174 -12.01 5.58 5.14
CA LEU A 174 -10.71 5.04 4.77
C LEU A 174 -10.07 4.22 5.93
N PRO A 175 -9.07 3.37 5.65
CA PRO A 175 -8.35 2.61 6.68
C PRO A 175 -7.72 3.48 7.77
N SER A 176 -7.38 4.73 7.45
CA SER A 176 -6.86 5.72 8.41
C SER A 176 -7.90 6.27 9.39
N GLY A 177 -9.19 5.94 9.20
CA GLY A 177 -10.32 6.52 9.93
C GLY A 177 -10.83 7.84 9.34
N GLU A 178 -10.17 8.41 8.31
CA GLU A 178 -10.66 9.59 7.60
C GLU A 178 -11.93 9.27 6.83
N MET A 179 -12.97 10.09 6.99
CA MET A 179 -14.17 10.06 6.13
C MET A 179 -13.98 11.01 4.96
N ARG A 180 -14.11 10.48 3.76
CA ARG A 180 -13.85 11.22 2.53
C ARG A 180 -14.98 11.05 1.53
N LEU A 181 -15.26 12.12 0.81
CA LEU A 181 -16.14 12.13 -0.36
C LEU A 181 -15.36 11.59 -1.58
N VAL A 182 -15.99 10.68 -2.29
CA VAL A 182 -15.51 10.13 -3.57
C VAL A 182 -16.70 10.25 -4.55
N LEU A 183 -16.43 10.52 -5.81
CA LEU A 183 -17.49 10.58 -6.81
C LEU A 183 -18.19 9.21 -6.93
N ALA A 184 -19.51 9.20 -7.00
CA ALA A 184 -20.31 7.97 -7.01
C ALA A 184 -20.09 7.11 -8.28
N ASN A 185 -19.67 7.74 -9.39
CA ASN A 185 -19.29 7.07 -10.64
C ASN A 185 -17.81 6.60 -10.69
N CYS A 186 -17.04 6.79 -9.61
CA CYS A 186 -15.74 6.15 -9.44
C CYS A 186 -15.92 4.65 -9.24
N ARG A 187 -14.94 3.87 -9.69
CA ARG A 187 -14.93 2.42 -9.50
C ARG A 187 -14.23 2.02 -8.21
N ALA A 188 -14.70 0.92 -7.64
CA ALA A 188 -14.08 0.26 -6.51
C ALA A 188 -14.22 -1.26 -6.67
N THR A 189 -13.32 -2.00 -6.04
CA THR A 189 -13.39 -3.47 -6.00
C THR A 189 -13.97 -3.90 -4.65
N VAL A 190 -14.89 -4.86 -4.68
CA VAL A 190 -15.54 -5.42 -3.47
C VAL A 190 -14.57 -6.30 -2.70
N GLY A 191 -14.62 -6.23 -1.36
CA GLY A 191 -13.87 -7.07 -0.44
C GLY A 191 -12.69 -6.38 0.23
N VAL A 192 -12.00 -7.13 1.09
CA VAL A 192 -10.78 -6.75 1.82
C VAL A 192 -9.58 -7.32 1.08
N ILE A 193 -8.45 -6.63 1.07
CA ILE A 193 -7.22 -7.16 0.47
C ILE A 193 -6.63 -8.24 1.37
N GLY A 194 -6.21 -9.36 0.80
CA GLY A 194 -5.58 -10.47 1.50
C GLY A 194 -4.22 -10.13 2.13
N ASN A 195 -3.54 -11.17 2.66
CA ASN A 195 -2.23 -11.06 3.32
C ASN A 195 -2.23 -10.11 4.54
N SER A 196 -3.29 -10.13 5.34
CA SER A 196 -3.46 -9.26 6.52
C SER A 196 -2.33 -9.40 7.56
N GLU A 197 -1.73 -10.58 7.67
CA GLU A 197 -0.59 -10.86 8.57
C GLU A 197 0.69 -10.10 8.23
N HIS A 198 0.79 -9.49 7.04
CA HIS A 198 1.98 -8.73 6.62
C HIS A 198 2.37 -7.63 7.61
N ALA A 199 1.40 -7.00 8.27
CA ALA A 199 1.64 -5.94 9.26
C ALA A 199 2.35 -6.45 10.53
N ASN A 200 2.20 -7.75 10.84
CA ASN A 200 2.71 -8.38 12.06
C ASN A 200 4.13 -8.97 11.90
N VAL A 201 4.70 -8.90 10.69
CA VAL A 201 6.03 -9.46 10.40
C VAL A 201 7.13 -8.69 11.12
N LYS A 202 7.91 -9.41 11.94
CA LYS A 202 9.09 -8.89 12.62
C LYS A 202 10.34 -9.21 11.81
N LEU A 203 11.07 -8.19 11.40
CA LEU A 203 12.26 -8.35 10.55
C LEU A 203 13.41 -9.08 11.25
N GLY A 204 13.61 -8.86 12.55
CA GLY A 204 14.57 -9.54 13.40
C GLY A 204 16.02 -9.09 13.22
N LYS A 205 16.43 -8.56 12.07
CA LYS A 205 17.80 -8.09 11.80
C LYS A 205 17.84 -6.91 10.82
N ALA A 206 18.85 -6.06 10.97
CA ALA A 206 19.09 -4.88 10.12
C ALA A 206 19.29 -5.25 8.64
N GLY A 207 19.94 -6.39 8.34
CA GLY A 207 20.17 -6.83 6.98
C GLY A 207 18.89 -7.06 6.16
N ARG A 208 17.79 -7.52 6.79
CA ARG A 208 16.50 -7.61 6.08
C ARG A 208 15.97 -6.24 5.66
N LYS A 209 16.11 -5.23 6.52
CA LYS A 209 15.74 -3.85 6.18
C LYS A 209 16.63 -3.30 5.05
N ARG A 210 17.94 -3.65 5.05
CA ARG A 210 18.85 -3.31 3.94
C ARG A 210 18.41 -3.93 2.61
N HIS A 211 18.03 -5.20 2.59
CA HIS A 211 17.53 -5.88 1.38
C HIS A 211 16.22 -5.25 0.84
N MET A 212 15.43 -4.60 1.68
CA MET A 212 14.25 -3.84 1.28
C MET A 212 14.58 -2.46 0.66
N GLY A 213 15.85 -2.06 0.63
CA GLY A 213 16.30 -0.78 0.07
C GLY A 213 16.40 0.36 1.08
N TRP A 214 16.32 0.07 2.37
CA TRP A 214 16.51 1.06 3.43
C TRP A 214 17.94 1.09 3.91
N ARG A 215 18.56 2.26 3.86
CA ARG A 215 19.92 2.47 4.40
C ARG A 215 19.86 2.74 5.91
N PRO A 216 20.94 2.50 6.64
CA PRO A 216 21.05 2.88 8.07
C PRO A 216 20.81 4.37 8.26
N GLU A 217 20.27 4.70 9.41
CA GLU A 217 19.98 6.07 9.83
C GLU A 217 20.65 6.35 11.17
N VAL A 218 21.28 7.53 11.29
CA VAL A 218 21.87 8.02 12.52
C VAL A 218 20.88 8.97 13.18
N ARG A 219 20.66 8.82 14.48
CA ARG A 219 19.81 9.73 15.26
C ARG A 219 20.48 11.10 15.40
N GLY A 220 19.70 12.18 15.40
CA GLY A 220 20.21 13.56 15.49
C GLY A 220 21.08 13.85 16.74
N SER A 221 20.76 13.22 17.88
CA SER A 221 21.56 13.36 19.13
C SER A 221 22.96 12.73 19.09
N ALA A 222 23.27 11.93 18.05
CA ALA A 222 24.60 11.36 17.81
C ALA A 222 25.38 12.11 16.73
N MET A 223 24.88 13.25 16.28
CA MET A 223 25.53 14.16 15.33
C MET A 223 26.16 15.35 15.99
N ASN A 224 26.96 16.13 15.26
CA ASN A 224 27.47 17.41 15.71
C ASN A 224 26.39 18.51 15.69
N PRO A 225 26.54 19.59 16.45
CA PRO A 225 25.56 20.69 16.47
C PRO A 225 25.31 21.33 15.11
N VAL A 226 26.29 21.32 14.20
CA VAL A 226 26.16 21.84 12.84
C VAL A 226 25.25 20.98 11.96
N ASP A 227 25.16 19.68 12.25
CA ASP A 227 24.44 18.71 11.43
C ASP A 227 22.98 18.52 11.83
N HIS A 228 22.68 18.75 13.11
CA HIS A 228 21.34 18.54 13.64
C HIS A 228 21.08 19.42 14.89
N PRO A 229 19.88 19.99 15.06
CA PRO A 229 19.50 20.73 16.25
C PRO A 229 19.67 19.98 17.59
N HIS A 230 19.64 18.65 17.55
CA HIS A 230 19.85 17.79 18.72
C HIS A 230 21.31 17.37 18.91
N GLY A 231 22.23 17.87 18.08
CA GLY A 231 23.62 17.47 18.08
C GLY A 231 24.41 18.13 19.24
N GLY A 232 25.54 17.52 19.57
CA GLY A 232 26.46 17.99 20.61
C GLY A 232 26.17 17.45 22.00
N GLY A 233 26.96 17.92 22.98
CA GLY A 233 26.89 17.48 24.37
C GLY A 233 27.78 16.28 24.69
N GLU A 234 27.89 15.98 25.98
CA GLU A 234 28.65 14.86 26.52
C GLU A 234 27.78 13.58 26.64
N GLY A 235 28.32 12.43 26.21
CA GLY A 235 27.70 11.11 26.38
C GLY A 235 26.30 11.02 25.77
N LYS A 236 25.30 10.71 26.57
CA LYS A 236 23.90 10.63 26.18
C LYS A 236 23.12 11.91 26.47
N ALA A 237 23.59 13.04 25.94
CA ALA A 237 22.95 14.34 26.17
C ALA A 237 21.47 14.33 25.73
N PRO A 238 20.57 15.05 26.43
CA PRO A 238 19.20 15.25 26.03
C PRO A 238 19.09 16.10 24.76
N ILE A 239 17.91 16.18 24.18
CA ILE A 239 17.68 16.95 22.92
C ILE A 239 17.79 18.48 23.11
N GLY A 240 17.74 18.99 24.35
CA GLY A 240 17.90 20.42 24.67
C GLY A 240 16.77 21.34 24.18
N HIS A 241 15.66 20.80 23.73
CA HIS A 241 14.49 21.54 23.23
C HIS A 241 13.21 21.06 23.89
N ALA A 242 12.15 21.89 23.87
CA ALA A 242 10.83 21.54 24.42
C ALA A 242 10.20 20.31 23.74
N GLY A 243 10.63 19.95 22.53
CA GLY A 243 10.21 18.76 21.81
C GLY A 243 11.19 18.39 20.70
N PRO A 244 11.07 17.19 20.11
CA PRO A 244 11.98 16.75 19.07
C PRO A 244 11.82 17.59 17.80
N LEU A 245 12.95 17.93 17.18
CA LEU A 245 13.05 18.69 15.94
C LEU A 245 13.53 17.83 14.78
N THR A 246 13.16 18.24 13.57
CA THR A 246 13.75 17.72 12.33
C THR A 246 15.13 18.33 12.08
N PRO A 247 15.98 17.79 11.17
CA PRO A 247 17.25 18.41 10.80
C PRO A 247 17.15 19.87 10.34
N TRP A 248 15.99 20.31 9.94
CA TRP A 248 15.70 21.69 9.50
C TRP A 248 15.04 22.54 10.59
N GLY A 249 15.09 22.14 11.86
CA GLY A 249 14.59 22.90 13.00
C GLY A 249 13.06 22.94 13.15
N LYS A 250 12.31 22.18 12.36
CA LYS A 250 10.85 22.10 12.49
C LYS A 250 10.46 21.05 13.53
N PRO A 251 9.36 21.23 14.31
CA PRO A 251 8.86 20.20 15.21
C PRO A 251 8.61 18.87 14.47
N ALA A 252 9.16 17.77 15.01
CA ALA A 252 9.06 16.44 14.40
C ALA A 252 7.73 15.73 14.74
N LEU A 253 7.15 15.99 15.91
CA LEU A 253 5.91 15.36 16.40
C LEU A 253 4.80 16.40 16.58
N GLY A 254 3.56 15.98 16.35
CA GLY A 254 2.36 16.79 16.59
C GLY A 254 2.11 17.93 15.61
N TYR A 255 3.06 18.28 14.76
CA TYR A 255 2.92 19.39 13.82
C TYR A 255 2.02 19.01 12.62
N LYS A 256 0.98 19.81 12.39
CA LYS A 256 0.04 19.62 11.27
C LYS A 256 0.65 20.14 9.97
N THR A 257 1.27 19.26 9.18
CA THR A 257 1.99 19.63 7.95
C THR A 257 1.12 19.78 6.71
N ARG A 258 -0.13 19.31 6.73
CA ARG A 258 -1.04 19.43 5.58
C ARG A 258 -1.35 20.90 5.28
N ASN A 259 -1.15 21.30 4.02
CA ASN A 259 -1.48 22.65 3.57
C ASN A 259 -2.99 22.92 3.71
N LYS A 260 -3.34 24.00 4.44
CA LYS A 260 -4.73 24.42 4.69
C LYS A 260 -5.48 24.79 3.42
N LYS A 261 -4.79 25.35 2.41
CA LYS A 261 -5.35 25.77 1.12
C LYS A 261 -5.43 24.66 0.07
N LYS A 262 -5.09 23.40 0.43
CA LYS A 262 -5.14 22.30 -0.53
C LYS A 262 -6.56 22.04 -1.00
N GLN A 263 -6.81 22.07 -2.32
CA GLN A 263 -8.14 21.88 -2.92
C GLN A 263 -8.84 20.58 -2.47
N SER A 264 -8.08 19.51 -2.24
CA SER A 264 -8.64 18.23 -1.76
C SER A 264 -9.19 18.27 -0.34
N ASN A 265 -9.07 19.41 0.40
CA ASN A 265 -9.67 19.56 1.73
C ASN A 265 -11.21 19.54 1.69
N LYS A 266 -11.82 20.03 0.59
CA LYS A 266 -13.28 20.03 0.39
C LYS A 266 -13.89 18.63 0.35
N PHE A 267 -13.08 17.59 0.06
CA PHE A 267 -13.52 16.21 0.04
C PHE A 267 -13.33 15.47 1.36
N ILE A 268 -12.82 16.11 2.40
CA ILE A 268 -12.62 15.49 3.72
C ILE A 268 -13.77 15.92 4.62
N VAL A 269 -14.66 14.99 4.95
CA VAL A 269 -15.81 15.23 5.85
C VAL A 269 -15.33 15.19 7.31
N LYS A 270 -14.58 14.14 7.67
CA LYS A 270 -14.03 13.98 9.02
C LYS A 270 -12.57 13.52 8.92
N ARG A 271 -11.68 14.24 9.60
CA ARG A 271 -10.27 13.88 9.66
C ARG A 271 -10.05 12.68 10.59
N ARG A 272 -8.94 11.96 10.36
CA ARG A 272 -8.45 10.99 11.35
C ARG A 272 -8.15 11.71 12.68
N LYS A 273 -8.40 11.03 13.77
CA LYS A 273 -7.98 11.51 15.12
C LYS A 273 -6.45 11.55 15.22
#